data_4a759ca49c658b0499aa9cea4e5835a8
#
_entry.id   4a759ca49c658b0499aa9cea4e5835a8
#
_cell.length_a   1.000
_cell.length_b   1.000
_cell.length_c   1.000
_cell.angle_alpha   90.00
_cell.angle_beta   90.00
_cell.angle_gamma   90.00
#
_symmetry.space_group_name_H-M   'P 1'
#
loop_
_entity.id
_entity.type
_entity.pdbx_description
1 polymer ?
#
loop_
_entity_poly.entity_id
_entity_poly.type
_entity_poly.pdbx_seq_one_letter_code
_entity_poly.pdbx_strand_id
1 'polypeptide(L)'
;MSKHELGFYSPINYQVVGYINGVLCVKKYIAAKTEPIQIFLWNPSIRKAVEIPLPRIVQSGFDTECAFGFDPITNDYKIVASLYFHGENYFLKFVEIYTMSKNSWKFLETEKCPSLLDKHHPKTYLDGLIYWIGIDPIENTPKGKFSHLVSFNVDKEALNYIDLPNCEIFGGTNHERFPIIFNRSIAIMDIYFEHTNIWARENNTWAKKYTINLRLFQKYVYLKSDGNLLHCGEQGGVNSYNLESKEVNVVAKSYKFVPSFTGCYMESMMLLNGFDDRNVFTFPNG
;
A
#
# COMPACT_ATOMS: atom_id res chain seq x y z
N MET A 1 -37.68 -23.57 16.74
CA MET A 1 -36.33 -24.01 16.39
C MET A 1 -35.58 -22.83 15.79
N SER A 2 -34.78 -22.15 16.58
CA SER A 2 -33.99 -20.99 16.20
C SER A 2 -32.75 -21.45 15.43
N LYS A 3 -32.63 -21.04 14.18
CA LYS A 3 -31.41 -21.17 13.41
C LYS A 3 -30.36 -20.22 14.01
N HIS A 4 -29.43 -20.73 14.77
CA HIS A 4 -28.19 -20.05 15.09
C HIS A 4 -27.36 -19.99 13.79
N GLU A 5 -27.32 -18.82 13.15
CA GLU A 5 -26.30 -18.50 12.18
C GLU A 5 -24.95 -18.44 12.93
N LEU A 6 -24.22 -19.54 12.87
CA LEU A 6 -22.81 -19.56 13.21
C LEU A 6 -22.11 -18.75 12.11
N GLY A 7 -21.85 -17.48 12.40
CA GLY A 7 -20.96 -16.67 11.59
C GLY A 7 -19.56 -17.28 11.67
N PHE A 8 -19.18 -18.04 10.66
CA PHE A 8 -17.80 -18.45 10.46
C PHE A 8 -17.00 -17.19 10.11
N TYR A 9 -16.44 -16.53 11.12
CA TYR A 9 -15.32 -15.65 10.93
C TYR A 9 -14.18 -16.52 10.41
N SER A 10 -13.83 -16.37 9.14
CA SER A 10 -12.62 -17.01 8.64
C SER A 10 -11.47 -16.51 9.51
N PRO A 11 -10.70 -17.37 10.17
CA PRO A 11 -9.58 -16.94 11.01
C PRO A 11 -8.41 -16.40 10.15
N ILE A 12 -8.58 -16.35 8.84
CA ILE A 12 -7.57 -15.99 7.86
C ILE A 12 -7.99 -14.69 7.16
N ASN A 13 -7.10 -13.72 7.18
CA ASN A 13 -7.24 -12.46 6.48
C ASN A 13 -6.15 -12.31 5.41
N TYR A 14 -6.50 -11.68 4.30
CA TYR A 14 -5.57 -11.34 3.22
C TYR A 14 -5.47 -9.83 3.07
N GLN A 15 -4.26 -9.35 2.82
CA GLN A 15 -3.98 -7.96 2.50
C GLN A 15 -3.20 -7.87 1.20
N VAL A 16 -3.70 -7.12 0.24
CA VAL A 16 -2.94 -6.79 -0.97
C VAL A 16 -1.92 -5.69 -0.62
N VAL A 17 -0.65 -5.99 -0.81
CA VAL A 17 0.48 -5.06 -0.61
C VAL A 17 0.61 -4.12 -1.80
N GLY A 18 0.41 -4.65 -3.01
CA GLY A 18 0.51 -3.90 -4.24
C GLY A 18 0.18 -4.76 -5.46
N TYR A 19 0.04 -4.07 -6.59
CA TYR A 19 -0.25 -4.67 -7.88
C TYR A 19 0.62 -4.03 -8.95
N ILE A 20 1.35 -4.82 -9.72
CA ILE A 20 2.23 -4.37 -10.79
C ILE A 20 2.27 -5.41 -11.91
N ASN A 21 2.07 -4.99 -13.16
CA ASN A 21 2.21 -5.84 -14.35
C ASN A 21 1.39 -7.15 -14.29
N GLY A 22 0.17 -7.11 -13.73
CA GLY A 22 -0.69 -8.30 -13.61
C GLY A 22 -0.37 -9.20 -12.42
N VAL A 23 0.60 -8.86 -11.59
CA VAL A 23 1.00 -9.61 -10.40
C VAL A 23 0.60 -8.85 -9.14
N LEU A 24 -0.06 -9.54 -8.22
CA LEU A 24 -0.36 -9.04 -6.88
C LEU A 24 0.65 -9.60 -5.88
N CYS A 25 1.12 -8.75 -4.99
CA CYS A 25 1.79 -9.17 -3.77
C CYS A 25 0.76 -9.20 -2.65
N VAL A 26 0.63 -10.35 -1.98
CA VAL A 26 -0.40 -10.58 -0.97
C VAL A 26 0.22 -11.11 0.30
N LYS A 27 -0.16 -10.53 1.45
CA LYS A 27 0.13 -11.03 2.78
C LYS A 27 -1.08 -11.77 3.34
N LYS A 28 -0.84 -12.88 4.01
CA LYS A 28 -1.85 -13.67 4.70
C LYS A 28 -1.61 -13.61 6.22
N TYR A 29 -2.67 -13.40 6.96
CA TYR A 29 -2.66 -13.29 8.42
C TYR A 29 -3.60 -14.30 9.06
N ILE A 30 -3.31 -14.69 10.29
CA ILE A 30 -4.31 -15.29 11.17
C ILE A 30 -5.02 -14.13 11.90
N ALA A 31 -6.35 -14.22 12.04
CA ALA A 31 -7.10 -13.26 12.83
C ALA A 31 -6.46 -13.11 14.24
N ALA A 32 -6.33 -11.89 14.71
CA ALA A 32 -5.66 -11.52 15.96
C ALA A 32 -4.12 -11.57 15.96
N LYS A 33 -3.46 -11.87 14.83
CA LYS A 33 -2.01 -11.65 14.68
C LYS A 33 -1.72 -10.48 13.77
N THR A 34 -0.70 -9.72 14.11
CA THR A 34 -0.25 -8.57 13.32
C THR A 34 0.80 -8.98 12.28
N GLU A 35 1.55 -10.05 12.58
CA GLU A 35 2.57 -10.55 11.67
C GLU A 35 1.94 -11.42 10.56
N PRO A 36 2.39 -11.29 9.32
CA PRO A 36 1.98 -12.19 8.25
C PRO A 36 2.50 -13.60 8.51
N ILE A 37 1.68 -14.60 8.20
CA ILE A 37 2.09 -16.00 8.24
C ILE A 37 2.61 -16.51 6.90
N GLN A 38 2.23 -15.82 5.81
CA GLN A 38 2.67 -16.10 4.45
C GLN A 38 2.67 -14.81 3.63
N ILE A 39 3.60 -14.73 2.68
CA ILE A 39 3.59 -13.73 1.62
C ILE A 39 3.66 -14.49 0.30
N PHE A 40 2.92 -14.06 -0.69
CA PHE A 40 2.97 -14.66 -2.01
C PHE A 40 2.75 -13.65 -3.12
N LEU A 41 3.32 -13.96 -4.29
CA LEU A 41 3.04 -13.27 -5.55
C LEU A 41 2.00 -14.09 -6.31
N TRP A 42 0.95 -13.43 -6.75
CA TRP A 42 -0.16 -14.06 -7.43
C TRP A 42 -0.48 -13.37 -8.75
N ASN A 43 -0.51 -14.16 -9.82
CA ASN A 43 -1.03 -13.69 -11.11
C ASN A 43 -2.39 -14.35 -11.37
N PRO A 44 -3.50 -13.60 -11.21
CA PRO A 44 -4.85 -14.12 -11.42
C PRO A 44 -5.12 -14.58 -12.84
N SER A 45 -4.54 -13.92 -13.87
CA SER A 45 -4.77 -14.24 -15.28
C SER A 45 -4.35 -15.66 -15.65
N ILE A 46 -3.25 -16.12 -15.08
CA ILE A 46 -2.72 -17.48 -15.30
C ILE A 46 -2.99 -18.41 -14.12
N ARG A 47 -3.69 -17.91 -13.07
CA ARG A 47 -4.05 -18.64 -11.84
C ARG A 47 -2.86 -19.26 -11.11
N LYS A 48 -1.69 -18.64 -11.19
CA LYS A 48 -0.49 -19.09 -10.49
C LYS A 48 -0.14 -18.17 -9.34
N ALA A 49 0.25 -18.78 -8.23
CA ALA A 49 0.79 -18.08 -7.08
C ALA A 49 2.09 -18.76 -6.63
N VAL A 50 3.01 -17.97 -6.15
CA VAL A 50 4.30 -18.41 -5.64
C VAL A 50 4.46 -17.88 -4.23
N GLU A 51 4.66 -18.79 -3.27
CA GLU A 51 4.98 -18.44 -1.90
C GLU A 51 6.44 -17.99 -1.83
N ILE A 52 6.66 -16.90 -1.12
CA ILE A 52 8.01 -16.36 -0.89
C ILE A 52 8.41 -16.54 0.57
N PRO A 53 9.70 -16.77 0.85
CA PRO A 53 10.19 -16.89 2.21
C PRO A 53 9.79 -15.64 3.02
N LEU A 54 9.42 -15.80 4.29
CA LEU A 54 9.19 -14.65 5.15
C LEU A 54 10.51 -13.92 5.43
N PRO A 55 10.49 -12.57 5.50
CA PRO A 55 11.66 -11.82 5.91
C PRO A 55 12.09 -12.19 7.33
N ARG A 56 13.38 -12.08 7.62
CA ARG A 56 13.92 -12.40 8.95
C ARG A 56 13.32 -11.52 10.04
N ILE A 57 13.01 -10.28 9.68
CA ILE A 57 12.38 -9.33 10.59
C ILE A 57 11.00 -9.77 11.08
N VAL A 58 10.24 -10.56 10.32
CA VAL A 58 8.94 -11.11 10.76
C VAL A 58 9.13 -12.07 11.94
N GLN A 59 10.26 -12.76 11.99
CA GLN A 59 10.54 -13.74 13.06
C GLN A 59 10.79 -13.09 14.43
N SER A 60 10.96 -11.77 14.47
CA SER A 60 11.14 -11.02 15.72
C SER A 60 9.86 -10.71 16.49
N GLY A 61 8.69 -11.05 15.95
CA GLY A 61 7.39 -10.81 16.60
C GLY A 61 6.89 -9.38 16.48
N PHE A 62 7.42 -8.61 15.55
CA PHE A 62 7.04 -7.22 15.32
C PHE A 62 6.18 -7.04 14.07
N ASP A 63 5.33 -6.03 14.08
CA ASP A 63 4.56 -5.63 12.91
C ASP A 63 5.48 -5.33 11.72
N THR A 64 5.24 -6.02 10.62
CA THR A 64 6.05 -5.87 9.41
C THR A 64 5.22 -5.27 8.30
N GLU A 65 5.65 -4.13 7.81
CA GLU A 65 5.07 -3.51 6.64
C GLU A 65 5.86 -3.84 5.38
N CYS A 66 5.13 -4.04 4.29
CA CYS A 66 5.72 -4.37 3.00
C CYS A 66 5.29 -3.35 1.93
N ALA A 67 6.18 -3.17 0.97
CA ALA A 67 5.91 -2.45 -0.27
C ALA A 67 6.38 -3.30 -1.45
N PHE A 68 5.65 -3.24 -2.56
CA PHE A 68 5.89 -4.07 -3.74
C PHE A 68 6.37 -3.21 -4.90
N GLY A 69 7.40 -3.66 -5.61
CA GLY A 69 8.02 -2.97 -6.71
C GLY A 69 8.45 -3.90 -7.83
N PHE A 70 8.71 -3.31 -8.98
CA PHE A 70 9.24 -3.97 -10.16
C PHE A 70 10.45 -3.19 -10.66
N ASP A 71 11.52 -3.90 -10.93
CA ASP A 71 12.74 -3.37 -11.53
C ASP A 71 12.65 -3.52 -13.05
N PRO A 72 12.44 -2.44 -13.81
CA PRO A 72 12.30 -2.52 -15.25
C PRO A 72 13.63 -2.84 -15.97
N ILE A 73 14.78 -2.66 -15.31
CA ILE A 73 16.11 -2.91 -15.89
C ILE A 73 16.41 -4.41 -15.85
N THR A 74 16.21 -5.03 -14.71
CA THR A 74 16.45 -6.47 -14.52
C THR A 74 15.22 -7.32 -14.83
N ASN A 75 14.06 -6.71 -15.08
CA ASN A 75 12.78 -7.38 -15.28
C ASN A 75 12.40 -8.27 -14.09
N ASP A 76 12.57 -7.77 -12.87
CA ASP A 76 12.45 -8.54 -11.65
C ASP A 76 11.51 -7.86 -10.65
N TYR A 77 10.83 -8.67 -9.84
CA TYR A 77 9.99 -8.18 -8.75
C TYR A 77 10.78 -8.09 -7.46
N LYS A 78 10.57 -7.01 -6.73
CA LYS A 78 11.15 -6.80 -5.40
C LYS A 78 10.09 -6.45 -4.37
N ILE A 79 10.33 -6.89 -3.12
CA ILE A 79 9.51 -6.51 -1.98
C ILE A 79 10.44 -5.85 -0.96
N VAL A 80 10.04 -4.70 -0.50
CA VAL A 80 10.70 -3.99 0.59
C VAL A 80 9.91 -4.26 1.87
N ALA A 81 10.54 -4.82 2.87
CA ALA A 81 9.93 -5.06 4.17
C ALA A 81 10.65 -4.23 5.24
N SER A 82 9.89 -3.58 6.11
CA SER A 82 10.41 -2.86 7.25
C SER A 82 9.66 -3.22 8.52
N LEU A 83 10.35 -3.14 9.65
CA LEU A 83 9.73 -3.28 10.96
C LEU A 83 8.99 -2.00 11.34
N TYR A 84 7.84 -2.17 11.99
CA TYR A 84 7.17 -1.12 12.72
C TYR A 84 7.26 -1.41 14.23
N PHE A 85 7.81 -0.49 14.98
CA PHE A 85 8.00 -0.65 16.43
C PHE A 85 7.03 0.26 17.18
N HIS A 86 6.16 -0.32 18.01
CA HIS A 86 5.38 0.39 18.99
C HIS A 86 6.19 0.45 20.31
N GLY A 87 6.94 1.52 20.52
CA GLY A 87 7.73 1.69 21.75
C GLY A 87 8.28 3.11 21.89
N GLU A 88 8.81 3.44 23.06
CA GLU A 88 9.28 4.79 23.39
C GLU A 88 10.51 5.26 22.60
N ASN A 89 11.18 4.36 21.85
CA ASN A 89 12.33 4.67 21.00
C ASN A 89 12.12 4.15 19.59
N TYR A 90 11.51 4.94 18.72
CA TYR A 90 11.15 4.64 17.33
C TYR A 90 12.34 4.64 16.36
N PHE A 91 13.47 4.11 16.73
CA PHE A 91 14.62 4.04 15.80
C PHE A 91 14.73 2.65 15.17
N LEU A 92 13.97 2.44 14.09
CA LEU A 92 14.13 1.23 13.31
C LEU A 92 14.94 1.45 12.06
N LYS A 93 16.02 0.70 12.01
CA LYS A 93 17.04 0.75 10.99
C LYS A 93 17.04 -0.49 10.10
N PHE A 94 16.00 -1.34 10.19
CA PHE A 94 16.03 -2.60 9.46
C PHE A 94 15.02 -2.60 8.32
N VAL A 95 15.55 -2.57 7.11
CA VAL A 95 14.82 -2.81 5.88
C VAL A 95 15.41 -4.06 5.26
N GLU A 96 14.56 -4.99 4.87
CA GLU A 96 14.94 -6.15 4.07
C GLU A 96 14.34 -6.00 2.68
N ILE A 97 15.12 -6.39 1.68
CA ILE A 97 14.72 -6.39 0.28
C ILE A 97 14.71 -7.83 -0.21
N TYR A 98 13.56 -8.30 -0.65
CA TYR A 98 13.42 -9.54 -1.39
C TYR A 98 13.62 -9.30 -2.87
N THR A 99 14.35 -10.17 -3.51
CA THR A 99 14.53 -10.20 -4.95
C THR A 99 14.02 -11.53 -5.49
N MET A 100 13.03 -11.48 -6.39
CA MET A 100 12.35 -12.69 -6.85
C MET A 100 13.28 -13.64 -7.57
N SER A 101 14.11 -13.17 -8.50
CA SER A 101 15.06 -14.02 -9.25
C SER A 101 16.09 -14.71 -8.36
N LYS A 102 16.40 -14.13 -7.19
CA LYS A 102 17.33 -14.69 -6.21
C LYS A 102 16.64 -15.53 -5.14
N ASN A 103 15.33 -15.47 -5.05
CA ASN A 103 14.51 -16.08 -4.00
C ASN A 103 15.09 -15.85 -2.59
N SER A 104 15.55 -14.66 -2.31
CA SER A 104 16.22 -14.34 -1.04
C SER A 104 16.03 -12.91 -0.60
N TRP A 105 16.07 -12.73 0.72
CA TRP A 105 16.07 -11.45 1.39
C TRP A 105 17.50 -11.00 1.69
N LYS A 106 17.75 -9.70 1.58
CA LYS A 106 18.98 -9.06 2.05
C LYS A 106 18.65 -7.83 2.87
N PHE A 107 19.48 -7.52 3.86
CA PHE A 107 19.38 -6.28 4.62
C PHE A 107 19.83 -5.09 3.76
N LEU A 108 19.11 -3.98 3.90
CA LEU A 108 19.53 -2.67 3.43
C LEU A 108 20.06 -1.89 4.63
N GLU A 109 21.34 -1.58 4.61
CA GLU A 109 21.91 -0.65 5.59
C GLU A 109 21.46 0.77 5.26
N THR A 110 20.77 1.42 6.20
CA THR A 110 20.31 2.80 6.05
C THR A 110 20.46 3.55 7.37
N GLU A 111 20.99 4.76 7.27
CA GLU A 111 21.14 5.63 8.46
C GLU A 111 19.79 6.19 8.93
N LYS A 112 18.87 6.39 7.99
CA LYS A 112 17.52 6.89 8.24
C LYS A 112 16.52 6.06 7.45
N CYS A 113 15.66 5.35 8.13
CA CYS A 113 14.49 4.73 7.52
C CYS A 113 13.27 5.25 8.26
N PRO A 114 12.50 6.19 7.67
CA PRO A 114 11.17 6.48 8.16
C PRO A 114 10.38 5.19 8.06
N SER A 115 9.68 4.82 9.11
CA SER A 115 8.87 3.60 9.11
C SER A 115 7.96 3.57 7.89
N LEU A 116 7.84 2.42 7.25
CA LEU A 116 6.75 2.19 6.33
C LEU A 116 5.47 2.35 7.15
N LEU A 117 4.59 3.23 6.69
CA LEU A 117 3.36 3.49 7.43
C LEU A 117 2.52 2.26 7.62
N ASP A 118 1.71 2.32 8.68
CA ASP A 118 0.68 1.37 9.06
C ASP A 118 0.11 0.59 7.86
N LYS A 119 -0.21 -0.66 8.10
CA LYS A 119 -0.83 -1.61 7.15
C LYS A 119 -2.02 -1.06 6.35
N HIS A 120 -2.57 0.06 6.78
CA HIS A 120 -3.73 0.70 6.16
C HIS A 120 -3.37 1.81 5.15
N HIS A 121 -2.11 2.25 5.10
CA HIS A 121 -1.69 3.31 4.18
C HIS A 121 -1.16 2.73 2.87
N PRO A 122 -1.71 3.13 1.72
CA PRO A 122 -1.26 2.65 0.43
C PRO A 122 0.19 3.07 0.13
N LYS A 123 0.92 2.17 -0.49
CA LYS A 123 2.21 2.42 -1.12
C LYS A 123 1.96 2.47 -2.61
N THR A 124 2.61 3.37 -3.30
CA THR A 124 2.40 3.60 -4.72
C THR A 124 3.67 3.29 -5.51
N TYR A 125 3.55 2.44 -6.52
CA TYR A 125 4.64 2.17 -7.45
C TYR A 125 4.45 3.01 -8.74
N LEU A 126 5.51 3.66 -9.18
CA LEU A 126 5.56 4.40 -10.43
C LEU A 126 6.98 4.33 -11.02
N ASP A 127 7.12 3.81 -12.24
CA ASP A 127 8.35 3.85 -13.05
C ASP A 127 9.63 3.45 -12.30
N GLY A 128 9.63 2.30 -11.65
CA GLY A 128 10.78 1.78 -10.91
C GLY A 128 10.98 2.39 -9.52
N LEU A 129 10.07 3.22 -9.08
CA LEU A 129 10.11 3.83 -7.75
C LEU A 129 8.88 3.42 -6.92
N ILE A 130 9.11 3.04 -5.67
CA ILE A 130 8.04 2.81 -4.70
C ILE A 130 7.96 4.03 -3.79
N TYR A 131 6.75 4.55 -3.58
CA TYR A 131 6.52 5.74 -2.77
C TYR A 131 5.64 5.43 -1.55
N TRP A 132 5.96 6.05 -0.42
CA TRP A 132 5.12 6.06 0.79
C TRP A 132 5.36 7.32 1.61
N ILE A 133 4.46 7.61 2.53
CA ILE A 133 4.64 8.71 3.46
C ILE A 133 5.41 8.22 4.69
N GLY A 134 6.53 8.85 4.98
CA GLY A 134 7.31 8.61 6.18
C GLY A 134 6.79 9.39 7.38
N ILE A 135 6.90 8.79 8.57
CA ILE A 135 6.61 9.45 9.84
C ILE A 135 7.90 9.57 10.62
N ASP A 136 8.28 10.79 11.00
CA ASP A 136 9.34 10.98 11.97
C ASP A 136 8.76 10.88 13.37
N PRO A 137 9.42 10.12 14.27
CA PRO A 137 9.07 10.14 15.66
C PRO A 137 9.32 11.54 16.21
N ILE A 138 8.30 12.14 16.79
CA ILE A 138 8.46 13.40 17.54
C ILE A 138 8.65 13.01 18.99
N GLU A 139 9.74 13.46 19.60
CA GLU A 139 9.96 13.33 21.04
C GLU A 139 8.72 13.85 21.79
N ASN A 140 8.17 13.02 22.66
CA ASN A 140 7.02 13.32 23.52
C ASN A 140 5.63 13.41 22.85
N THR A 141 5.45 12.93 21.62
CA THR A 141 4.11 12.76 21.05
C THR A 141 3.84 11.29 20.70
N PRO A 142 2.65 10.73 21.06
CA PRO A 142 2.31 9.35 20.75
C PRO A 142 2.07 9.11 19.25
N LYS A 143 2.03 10.17 18.44
CA LYS A 143 1.85 10.12 16.98
C LYS A 143 2.95 10.95 16.34
N GLY A 144 3.85 10.30 15.60
CA GLY A 144 4.85 10.98 14.80
C GLY A 144 4.23 11.99 13.82
N LYS A 145 5.05 12.90 13.31
CA LYS A 145 4.65 13.85 12.26
C LYS A 145 4.96 13.26 10.88
N PHE A 146 4.03 13.37 9.93
CA PHE A 146 4.32 13.12 8.52
C PHE A 146 5.42 14.10 8.07
N SER A 147 6.58 13.57 7.72
CA SER A 147 7.75 14.41 7.45
C SER A 147 8.11 14.46 5.99
N HIS A 148 8.06 13.32 5.33
CA HIS A 148 8.57 13.19 3.96
C HIS A 148 7.73 12.24 3.12
N LEU A 149 7.70 12.50 1.81
CA LEU A 149 7.44 11.46 0.84
C LEU A 149 8.74 10.69 0.63
N VAL A 150 8.75 9.43 1.02
CA VAL A 150 9.89 8.55 0.81
C VAL A 150 9.75 7.91 -0.56
N SER A 151 10.82 7.84 -1.34
CA SER A 151 10.89 7.04 -2.55
C SER A 151 12.01 6.03 -2.47
N PHE A 152 11.71 4.79 -2.80
CA PHE A 152 12.68 3.70 -2.92
C PHE A 152 12.90 3.38 -4.39
N ASN A 153 14.12 3.55 -4.87
CA ASN A 153 14.51 3.15 -6.21
C ASN A 153 14.76 1.65 -6.25
N VAL A 154 13.96 0.92 -7.02
CA VAL A 154 13.97 -0.54 -7.04
C VAL A 154 15.24 -1.12 -7.68
N ASP A 155 15.80 -0.44 -8.69
CA ASP A 155 17.05 -0.82 -9.35
C ASP A 155 18.26 -0.56 -8.45
N LYS A 156 18.41 0.69 -8.01
CA LYS A 156 19.56 1.13 -7.18
C LYS A 156 19.46 0.70 -5.73
N GLU A 157 18.28 0.25 -5.30
CA GLU A 157 17.97 -0.11 -3.92
C GLU A 157 18.33 1.01 -2.91
N ALA A 158 17.98 2.22 -3.30
CA ALA A 158 18.31 3.43 -2.58
C ALA A 158 17.06 4.21 -2.17
N LEU A 159 17.08 4.74 -0.96
CA LEU A 159 16.04 5.62 -0.41
C LEU A 159 16.35 7.09 -0.75
N ASN A 160 15.31 7.83 -1.06
CA ASN A 160 15.35 9.27 -1.20
C ASN A 160 14.15 9.91 -0.49
N TYR A 161 14.35 11.12 0.03
CA TYR A 161 13.38 11.82 0.86
C TYR A 161 12.99 13.12 0.17
N ILE A 162 11.71 13.37 0.08
CA ILE A 162 11.12 14.50 -0.61
C ILE A 162 10.22 15.22 0.38
N ASP A 163 10.43 16.52 0.55
CA ASP A 163 9.58 17.33 1.42
C ASP A 163 8.12 17.27 0.97
N LEU A 164 7.21 17.14 1.93
CA LEU A 164 5.78 17.17 1.66
C LEU A 164 5.30 18.60 1.37
N PRO A 165 4.18 18.76 0.67
CA PRO A 165 3.58 20.08 0.50
C PRO A 165 3.29 20.71 1.86
N ASN A 166 3.61 22.01 1.99
CA ASN A 166 3.26 22.79 3.16
C ASN A 166 1.75 22.95 3.19
N CYS A 167 1.09 22.25 4.09
CA CYS A 167 -0.30 22.45 4.40
C CYS A 167 -0.41 22.84 5.87
N GLU A 168 -1.35 23.69 6.17
CA GLU A 168 -1.66 24.10 7.53
C GLU A 168 -1.97 22.85 8.35
N ILE A 169 -1.09 22.55 9.31
CA ILE A 169 -1.31 21.46 10.26
C ILE A 169 -2.32 21.99 11.28
N PHE A 170 -3.61 21.91 10.94
CA PHE A 170 -4.62 22.03 11.96
C PHE A 170 -4.50 20.79 12.86
N GLY A 171 -4.23 21.00 14.12
CA GLY A 171 -3.95 19.98 15.13
C GLY A 171 -5.10 19.01 15.42
N GLY A 172 -5.62 18.37 14.38
CA GLY A 172 -6.69 17.38 14.44
C GLY A 172 -6.20 15.96 14.19
N THR A 173 -6.77 15.01 14.94
CA THR A 173 -6.44 13.58 14.89
C THR A 173 -6.87 12.84 13.62
N ASN A 174 -7.48 13.53 12.64
CA ASN A 174 -8.10 12.95 11.44
C ASN A 174 -7.48 13.50 10.15
N HIS A 175 -6.17 13.59 10.11
CA HIS A 175 -5.42 13.98 8.93
C HIS A 175 -4.64 12.78 8.41
N GLU A 176 -4.88 12.39 7.16
CA GLU A 176 -4.18 11.30 6.49
C GLU A 176 -3.57 11.76 5.18
N ARG A 177 -2.40 11.26 4.87
CA ARG A 177 -1.68 11.53 3.63
C ARG A 177 -1.22 10.24 3.00
N PHE A 178 -1.33 10.13 1.69
CA PHE A 178 -0.75 9.03 0.95
C PHE A 178 -0.42 9.41 -0.49
N PRO A 179 0.60 8.73 -1.07
CA PRO A 179 0.97 8.95 -2.45
C PRO A 179 -0.07 8.34 -3.38
N ILE A 180 -0.34 9.05 -4.47
CA ILE A 180 -1.18 8.60 -5.58
C ILE A 180 -0.47 8.90 -6.91
N ILE A 181 -0.95 8.29 -7.99
CA ILE A 181 -0.56 8.65 -9.35
C ILE A 181 -1.59 9.64 -9.88
N PHE A 182 -1.14 10.80 -10.31
CA PHE A 182 -1.94 11.80 -10.98
C PHE A 182 -1.22 12.29 -12.24
N ASN A 183 -1.88 12.18 -13.41
CA ASN A 183 -1.31 12.55 -14.71
C ASN A 183 0.10 11.96 -14.95
N ARG A 184 0.26 10.66 -14.69
CA ARG A 184 1.54 9.92 -14.81
C ARG A 184 2.68 10.45 -13.93
N SER A 185 2.38 11.23 -12.93
CA SER A 185 3.33 11.75 -11.95
C SER A 185 2.91 11.37 -10.55
N ILE A 186 3.88 11.43 -9.62
CA ILE A 186 3.57 11.24 -8.20
C ILE A 186 2.84 12.48 -7.68
N ALA A 187 1.81 12.23 -6.90
CA ALA A 187 1.01 13.25 -6.23
C ALA A 187 0.72 12.82 -4.78
N ILE A 188 0.30 13.75 -3.96
CA ILE A 188 -0.13 13.50 -2.58
C ILE A 188 -1.63 13.76 -2.49
N MET A 189 -2.35 12.78 -1.99
CA MET A 189 -3.71 12.96 -1.50
C MET A 189 -3.64 13.26 -0.01
N ASP A 190 -4.24 14.38 0.36
CA ASP A 190 -4.18 14.97 1.69
C ASP A 190 -5.61 15.09 2.21
N ILE A 191 -6.02 14.15 3.08
CA ILE A 191 -7.41 13.99 3.54
C ILE A 191 -7.56 14.64 4.91
N TYR A 192 -8.48 15.57 4.97
CA TYR A 192 -8.98 16.20 6.20
C TYR A 192 -10.39 15.74 6.51
N PHE A 193 -10.87 16.09 7.68
CA PHE A 193 -12.21 15.74 8.12
C PHE A 193 -13.33 16.16 7.14
N GLU A 194 -13.21 17.35 6.53
CA GLU A 194 -14.26 17.92 5.68
C GLU A 194 -13.89 18.02 4.20
N HIS A 195 -12.62 17.89 3.86
CA HIS A 195 -12.17 18.03 2.48
C HIS A 195 -10.91 17.22 2.20
N THR A 196 -10.65 16.97 0.93
CA THR A 196 -9.45 16.30 0.44
C THR A 196 -8.76 17.18 -0.58
N ASN A 197 -7.45 17.38 -0.41
CA ASN A 197 -6.63 18.08 -1.38
C ASN A 197 -5.81 17.08 -2.21
N ILE A 198 -5.63 17.37 -3.49
CA ILE A 198 -4.67 16.67 -4.36
C ILE A 198 -3.56 17.64 -4.71
N TRP A 199 -2.33 17.28 -4.34
CA TRP A 199 -1.12 18.01 -4.62
C TRP A 199 -0.29 17.27 -5.64
N ALA A 200 -0.09 17.85 -6.82
CA ALA A 200 0.79 17.29 -7.85
C ALA A 200 2.19 17.88 -7.73
N ARG A 201 3.20 17.06 -8.03
CA ARG A 201 4.58 17.50 -8.07
C ARG A 201 4.95 17.96 -9.48
N GLU A 202 5.30 19.21 -9.62
CA GLU A 202 5.69 19.87 -10.87
C GLU A 202 7.02 20.60 -10.68
N ASN A 203 8.01 20.34 -11.52
CA ASN A 203 9.32 20.99 -11.44
C ASN A 203 9.94 21.01 -10.02
N ASN A 204 9.85 19.88 -9.32
CA ASN A 204 10.30 19.70 -7.93
C ASN A 204 9.55 20.52 -6.87
N THR A 205 8.46 21.16 -7.22
CA THR A 205 7.56 21.90 -6.31
C THR A 205 6.20 21.22 -6.22
N TRP A 206 5.45 21.51 -5.18
CA TRP A 206 4.09 21.02 -5.01
C TRP A 206 3.07 22.08 -5.41
N ALA A 207 2.14 21.72 -6.28
CA ALA A 207 1.02 22.56 -6.69
C ALA A 207 -0.30 21.87 -6.30
N LYS A 208 -1.17 22.59 -5.59
CA LYS A 208 -2.52 22.12 -5.29
C LYS A 208 -3.35 22.13 -6.57
N LYS A 209 -3.86 20.97 -6.98
CA LYS A 209 -4.66 20.80 -8.20
C LYS A 209 -6.15 20.77 -7.91
N TYR A 210 -6.55 20.08 -6.87
CA TYR A 210 -7.96 19.94 -6.50
C TYR A 210 -8.17 20.09 -5.00
N THR A 211 -9.32 20.62 -4.66
CA THR A 211 -9.94 20.52 -3.34
C THR A 211 -11.31 19.89 -3.52
N ILE A 212 -11.52 18.75 -2.90
CA ILE A 212 -12.74 17.95 -2.98
C ILE A 212 -13.47 18.11 -1.65
N ASN A 213 -14.65 18.72 -1.68
CA ASN A 213 -15.50 18.88 -0.50
C ASN A 213 -16.36 17.62 -0.33
N LEU A 214 -15.72 16.52 -0.12
CA LEU A 214 -16.33 15.22 0.12
C LEU A 214 -15.58 14.54 1.24
N ARG A 215 -16.31 14.01 2.22
CA ARG A 215 -15.73 13.16 3.25
C ARG A 215 -15.36 11.83 2.63
N LEU A 216 -14.11 11.67 2.28
CA LEU A 216 -13.59 10.38 1.84
C LEU A 216 -13.34 9.52 3.08
N PHE A 217 -13.97 8.34 3.13
CA PHE A 217 -13.57 7.34 4.10
C PHE A 217 -12.22 6.79 3.68
N GLN A 218 -11.25 6.98 4.52
CA GLN A 218 -9.79 6.94 4.36
C GLN A 218 -9.18 5.65 3.81
N LYS A 219 -9.98 4.60 3.72
CA LYS A 219 -9.44 3.29 3.36
C LYS A 219 -9.82 3.00 1.92
N TYR A 220 -8.93 2.93 0.98
CA TYR A 220 -9.22 2.43 -0.36
C TYR A 220 -9.68 3.49 -1.36
N VAL A 221 -8.83 4.46 -1.55
CA VAL A 221 -9.01 5.47 -2.60
C VAL A 221 -8.09 5.14 -3.77
N TYR A 222 -8.62 5.17 -4.97
CA TYR A 222 -7.85 4.99 -6.20
C TYR A 222 -8.27 6.04 -7.22
N LEU A 223 -7.32 6.82 -7.70
CA LEU A 223 -7.54 7.79 -8.77
C LEU A 223 -7.23 7.15 -10.12
N LYS A 224 -8.25 7.05 -10.97
CA LYS A 224 -8.13 6.56 -12.35
C LYS A 224 -7.54 7.63 -13.26
N SER A 225 -6.95 7.19 -14.37
CA SER A 225 -6.40 8.09 -15.39
C SER A 225 -7.44 8.97 -16.08
N ASP A 226 -8.72 8.62 -16.00
CA ASP A 226 -9.85 9.38 -16.55
C ASP A 226 -10.39 10.46 -15.59
N GLY A 227 -9.68 10.74 -14.49
CA GLY A 227 -10.10 11.73 -13.50
C GLY A 227 -11.18 11.25 -12.52
N ASN A 228 -11.55 9.98 -12.55
CA ASN A 228 -12.49 9.41 -11.62
C ASN A 228 -11.78 8.87 -10.37
N LEU A 229 -12.19 9.34 -9.20
CA LEU A 229 -11.72 8.90 -7.90
C LEU A 229 -12.64 7.80 -7.37
N LEU A 230 -12.14 6.57 -7.28
CA LEU A 230 -12.86 5.48 -6.64
C LEU A 230 -12.64 5.53 -5.14
N HIS A 231 -13.70 5.43 -4.36
CA HIS A 231 -13.63 5.44 -2.91
C HIS A 231 -14.69 4.53 -2.28
N CYS A 232 -14.46 4.12 -1.05
CA CYS A 232 -15.45 3.38 -0.30
C CYS A 232 -16.61 4.30 0.12
N GLY A 233 -17.85 3.88 -0.12
CA GLY A 233 -19.04 4.59 0.29
C GLY A 233 -19.32 4.43 1.81
N GLU A 234 -20.11 5.33 2.38
CA GLU A 234 -20.49 5.33 3.82
C GLU A 234 -21.18 4.04 4.26
N GLN A 235 -21.96 3.44 3.37
CA GLN A 235 -22.70 2.18 3.63
C GLN A 235 -21.99 0.94 3.10
N GLY A 236 -20.69 1.06 2.76
CA GLY A 236 -19.95 0.05 2.04
C GLY A 236 -20.13 0.19 0.52
N GLY A 237 -19.47 -0.72 -0.23
CA GLY A 237 -19.45 -0.62 -1.69
C GLY A 237 -18.41 0.36 -2.22
N VAL A 238 -18.45 0.63 -3.52
CA VAL A 238 -17.52 1.50 -4.22
C VAL A 238 -18.27 2.60 -4.95
N ASN A 239 -17.91 3.84 -4.68
CA ASN A 239 -18.36 5.01 -5.40
C ASN A 239 -17.26 5.56 -6.30
N SER A 240 -17.67 6.26 -7.34
CA SER A 240 -16.80 7.03 -8.22
C SER A 240 -17.15 8.50 -8.12
N TYR A 241 -16.17 9.34 -7.82
CA TYR A 241 -16.28 10.79 -7.85
C TYR A 241 -15.49 11.34 -9.03
N ASN A 242 -16.11 12.09 -9.92
CA ASN A 242 -15.42 12.74 -11.03
C ASN A 242 -14.86 14.09 -10.58
N LEU A 243 -13.54 14.29 -10.79
CA LEU A 243 -12.83 15.50 -10.33
C LEU A 243 -13.30 16.78 -11.04
N GLU A 244 -13.77 16.69 -12.29
CA GLU A 244 -14.18 17.83 -13.11
C GLU A 244 -15.67 18.14 -12.92
N SER A 245 -16.54 17.14 -13.16
CA SER A 245 -18.01 17.33 -13.04
C SER A 245 -18.49 17.38 -11.59
N LYS A 246 -17.68 16.89 -10.64
CA LYS A 246 -18.01 16.76 -9.20
C LYS A 246 -19.18 15.80 -8.92
N GLU A 247 -19.52 14.96 -9.86
CA GLU A 247 -20.59 13.97 -9.74
C GLU A 247 -20.13 12.73 -9.00
N VAL A 248 -21.01 12.19 -8.16
CA VAL A 248 -20.82 10.92 -7.46
C VAL A 248 -21.68 9.86 -8.09
N ASN A 249 -21.09 8.74 -8.51
CA ASN A 249 -21.80 7.60 -9.07
C ASN A 249 -21.50 6.34 -8.26
N VAL A 250 -22.52 5.51 -8.01
CA VAL A 250 -22.36 4.23 -7.35
C VAL A 250 -21.86 3.20 -8.37
N VAL A 251 -20.64 2.69 -8.17
CA VAL A 251 -20.02 1.69 -9.03
C VAL A 251 -20.41 0.27 -8.61
N ALA A 252 -20.35 0.00 -7.30
CA ALA A 252 -20.73 -1.29 -6.75
C ALA A 252 -21.38 -1.11 -5.37
N LYS A 253 -22.48 -1.84 -5.14
CA LYS A 253 -23.13 -1.88 -3.82
C LYS A 253 -22.66 -3.11 -3.07
N SER A 254 -22.22 -2.92 -1.84
CA SER A 254 -21.91 -4.00 -0.93
C SER A 254 -22.30 -3.59 0.48
N TYR A 255 -23.14 -4.39 1.13
CA TYR A 255 -23.59 -4.13 2.49
C TYR A 255 -22.76 -4.88 3.55
N LYS A 256 -21.80 -5.70 3.13
CA LYS A 256 -21.09 -6.62 4.04
C LYS A 256 -19.57 -6.48 4.04
N PHE A 257 -18.97 -5.86 3.03
CA PHE A 257 -17.52 -5.79 2.90
C PHE A 257 -17.07 -4.37 2.53
N VAL A 258 -16.09 -3.88 3.29
CA VAL A 258 -15.24 -2.78 2.87
C VAL A 258 -14.14 -3.39 2.01
N PRO A 259 -13.93 -2.96 0.75
CA PRO A 259 -12.87 -3.52 -0.08
C PRO A 259 -11.52 -3.30 0.59
N SER A 260 -10.68 -4.32 0.65
CA SER A 260 -9.33 -4.21 1.22
C SER A 260 -8.30 -3.63 0.26
N PHE A 261 -8.68 -3.49 -0.99
CA PHE A 261 -7.85 -2.92 -2.06
C PHE A 261 -8.74 -2.39 -3.18
N THR A 262 -8.42 -1.21 -3.68
CA THR A 262 -9.04 -0.63 -4.87
C THR A 262 -7.96 -0.26 -5.86
N GLY A 263 -8.06 -0.73 -7.09
CA GLY A 263 -7.06 -0.48 -8.12
C GLY A 263 -7.54 -0.95 -9.50
N CYS A 264 -6.79 -0.60 -10.53
CA CYS A 264 -7.05 -1.05 -11.90
C CYS A 264 -6.25 -2.33 -12.15
N TYR A 265 -6.93 -3.45 -12.35
CA TYR A 265 -6.29 -4.69 -12.74
C TYR A 265 -6.15 -4.74 -14.26
N MET A 266 -4.95 -5.00 -14.75
CA MET A 266 -4.69 -5.35 -16.14
C MET A 266 -4.26 -6.80 -16.24
N GLU A 267 -4.91 -7.57 -17.09
CA GLU A 267 -4.52 -8.95 -17.36
C GLU A 267 -3.09 -9.01 -17.90
N SER A 268 -2.34 -10.01 -17.45
CA SER A 268 -0.97 -10.20 -17.85
C SER A 268 -0.62 -11.68 -17.91
N MET A 269 0.10 -12.07 -18.95
CA MET A 269 0.68 -13.40 -19.09
C MET A 269 2.07 -13.50 -18.45
N MET A 270 2.45 -12.53 -17.61
CA MET A 270 3.73 -12.54 -16.92
C MET A 270 3.92 -13.84 -16.15
N LEU A 271 4.91 -14.60 -16.55
CA LEU A 271 5.30 -15.83 -15.88
C LEU A 271 6.09 -15.47 -14.62
N LEU A 272 5.71 -16.06 -13.52
CA LEU A 272 6.48 -16.00 -12.28
C LEU A 272 7.64 -17.01 -12.40
N ASN A 273 8.64 -16.66 -13.20
CA ASN A 273 9.79 -17.52 -13.48
C ASN A 273 10.78 -17.49 -12.31
N GLY A 274 11.48 -18.60 -12.10
CA GLY A 274 12.57 -18.70 -11.13
C GLY A 274 12.23 -19.48 -9.85
N PHE A 275 11.03 -20.04 -9.77
CA PHE A 275 10.64 -20.90 -8.65
C PHE A 275 10.59 -22.36 -9.07
N ASP A 276 11.14 -23.22 -8.21
CA ASP A 276 10.90 -24.65 -8.26
C ASP A 276 9.38 -24.90 -8.19
N ASP A 277 8.86 -25.80 -9.04
CA ASP A 277 7.42 -26.12 -9.14
C ASP A 277 6.77 -26.47 -7.79
N ARG A 278 7.56 -26.80 -6.78
CA ARG A 278 7.10 -27.09 -5.41
C ARG A 278 6.50 -25.91 -4.67
N ASN A 279 6.83 -24.68 -5.05
CA ASN A 279 6.34 -23.44 -4.41
C ASN A 279 5.20 -22.76 -5.19
N VAL A 280 4.79 -23.37 -6.31
CA VAL A 280 3.71 -22.87 -7.14
C VAL A 280 2.42 -23.59 -6.77
N PHE A 281 1.38 -22.84 -6.44
CA PHE A 281 0.06 -23.39 -6.17
C PHE A 281 -1.00 -22.65 -6.96
N THR A 282 -2.11 -23.33 -7.23
CA THR A 282 -3.30 -22.72 -7.82
C THR A 282 -4.31 -22.44 -6.73
N PHE A 283 -4.91 -21.25 -6.74
CA PHE A 283 -6.03 -20.98 -5.89
C PHE A 283 -7.22 -21.86 -6.31
N PRO A 284 -7.88 -22.56 -5.37
CA PRO A 284 -9.11 -23.26 -5.67
C PRO A 284 -10.14 -22.26 -6.23
N ASN A 285 -10.89 -22.70 -7.23
CA ASN A 285 -11.99 -21.91 -7.77
C ASN A 285 -12.93 -21.54 -6.64
N GLY A 286 -13.10 -20.24 -6.34
CA GLY A 286 -14.10 -19.71 -5.42
C GLY A 286 -15.50 -19.80 -6.01
#